data_d6c53884aa0fb97d366d3629c6e06d64
#
_entry.id   d6c53884aa0fb97d366d3629c6e06d64
#
_cell.length_a   1.000
_cell.length_b   1.000
_cell.length_c   1.000
_cell.angle_alpha   90.00
_cell.angle_beta   90.00
_cell.angle_gamma   90.00
#
_symmetry.space_group_name_H-M   'P 1'
#
loop_
_entity.id
_entity.type
_entity.pdbx_description
1 polymer ?
#
loop_
_entity_poly.entity_id
_entity_poly.type
_entity_poly.pdbx_seq_one_letter_code
_entity_poly.pdbx_strand_id
1 'polypeptide(L)'
;MANVTRQNAGVTFDLRTEPPLKEFQYRINRFTEGISDWSTFFQGLGVWFKARMGEAFGSEGSASGGKWADLTPAYAAWKQEHYPGRPIGVLTGALRSSMTGGSGYSETITKTSASFGMSDSSKAKPYGVHFSERRPVLRMPAKWGREAQKLTHEWLIAEARGSMHIGGSGFAGVVRAREAGA
;
A
#
# COMPACT_ATOMS: atom_id res chain seq x y z
N MET A 1 39.07 -2.39 -10.48
CA MET A 1 40.17 -2.06 -11.43
C MET A 1 40.78 -3.35 -11.95
N ALA A 2 40.99 -3.44 -13.24
CA ALA A 2 41.68 -4.60 -13.83
C ALA A 2 43.18 -4.30 -13.90
N ASN A 3 44.01 -5.12 -13.26
CA ASN A 3 45.48 -5.05 -13.40
C ASN A 3 45.96 -6.07 -14.44
N VAL A 4 46.72 -5.62 -15.41
CA VAL A 4 47.33 -6.46 -16.44
C VAL A 4 48.82 -6.62 -16.12
N THR A 5 49.22 -7.84 -15.78
CA THR A 5 50.64 -8.18 -15.57
C THR A 5 51.13 -9.04 -16.72
N ARG A 6 52.18 -8.59 -17.43
CA ARG A 6 52.88 -9.40 -18.46
C ARG A 6 53.99 -10.20 -17.82
N GLN A 7 53.89 -11.51 -17.87
CA GLN A 7 55.00 -12.42 -17.57
C GLN A 7 55.33 -13.24 -18.82
N ASN A 8 56.63 -13.56 -18.97
CA ASN A 8 57.23 -14.22 -20.11
C ASN A 8 56.34 -15.27 -20.80
N ALA A 9 55.81 -14.93 -22.00
CA ALA A 9 55.03 -15.75 -22.91
C ALA A 9 53.50 -15.85 -22.69
N GLY A 10 52.87 -15.02 -21.84
CA GLY A 10 51.42 -15.00 -21.70
C GLY A 10 50.91 -13.66 -21.14
N VAL A 11 49.65 -13.29 -21.46
CA VAL A 11 48.95 -12.18 -20.82
C VAL A 11 48.02 -12.79 -19.79
N THR A 12 48.28 -12.53 -18.49
CA THR A 12 47.41 -12.95 -17.41
C THR A 12 46.54 -11.77 -16.99
N PHE A 13 45.22 -11.95 -17.01
CA PHE A 13 44.29 -10.97 -16.52
C PHE A 13 43.91 -11.34 -15.07
N ASP A 14 44.27 -10.49 -14.10
CA ASP A 14 43.78 -10.60 -12.75
C ASP A 14 42.58 -9.65 -12.58
N LEU A 15 41.38 -10.21 -12.54
CA LEU A 15 40.13 -9.48 -12.44
C LEU A 15 39.73 -9.40 -10.97
N ARG A 16 39.93 -8.25 -10.34
CA ARG A 16 39.48 -7.98 -8.98
C ARG A 16 38.21 -7.17 -9.03
N THR A 17 37.15 -7.70 -8.43
CA THR A 17 35.87 -7.00 -8.26
C THR A 17 35.82 -6.36 -6.88
N GLU A 18 35.25 -5.15 -6.78
CA GLU A 18 35.01 -4.48 -5.52
C GLU A 18 33.49 -4.15 -5.44
N PRO A 19 32.75 -4.79 -4.58
CA PRO A 19 33.14 -5.79 -3.56
C PRO A 19 33.58 -7.15 -4.15
N PRO A 20 34.26 -8.00 -3.37
CA PRO A 20 34.65 -9.34 -3.79
C PRO A 20 33.46 -10.15 -4.29
N LEU A 21 33.65 -11.00 -5.31
CA LEU A 21 32.57 -11.72 -6.00
C LEU A 21 31.65 -12.49 -5.04
N LYS A 22 32.20 -13.08 -3.98
CA LYS A 22 31.43 -13.79 -2.93
C LYS A 22 30.51 -12.85 -2.15
N GLU A 23 30.99 -11.65 -1.83
CA GLU A 23 30.20 -10.64 -1.14
C GLU A 23 29.10 -10.06 -2.05
N PHE A 24 29.42 -9.83 -3.32
CA PHE A 24 28.44 -9.44 -4.31
C PHE A 24 27.33 -10.49 -4.46
N GLN A 25 27.71 -11.78 -4.57
CA GLN A 25 26.73 -12.87 -4.66
C GLN A 25 25.87 -12.99 -3.41
N TYR A 26 26.48 -12.84 -2.22
CA TYR A 26 25.73 -12.81 -0.95
C TYR A 26 24.70 -11.68 -0.92
N ARG A 27 25.07 -10.48 -1.36
CA ARG A 27 24.18 -9.32 -1.41
C ARG A 27 23.02 -9.53 -2.40
N ILE A 28 23.30 -10.10 -3.58
CA ILE A 28 22.25 -10.45 -4.55
C ILE A 28 21.31 -11.49 -3.98
N ASN A 29 21.81 -12.54 -3.35
CA ASN A 29 20.96 -13.56 -2.73
C ASN A 29 20.06 -12.95 -1.64
N ARG A 30 20.59 -12.10 -0.77
CA ARG A 30 19.79 -11.42 0.25
C ARG A 30 18.72 -10.52 -0.34
N PHE A 31 19.04 -9.78 -1.41
CA PHE A 31 18.06 -8.97 -2.11
C PHE A 31 16.93 -9.84 -2.70
N THR A 32 17.32 -10.95 -3.36
CA THR A 32 16.35 -11.90 -3.94
C THR A 32 15.44 -12.52 -2.86
N GLU A 33 16.00 -12.87 -1.71
CA GLU A 33 15.23 -13.36 -0.57
C GLU A 33 14.27 -12.29 -0.04
N GLY A 34 14.74 -11.04 0.13
CA GLY A 34 13.92 -9.91 0.58
C GLY A 34 12.73 -9.64 -0.34
N ILE A 35 12.93 -9.63 -1.65
CA ILE A 35 11.84 -9.42 -2.61
C ILE A 35 10.99 -10.67 -2.88
N SER A 36 11.29 -11.82 -2.31
CA SER A 36 10.45 -13.02 -2.38
C SER A 36 9.27 -12.98 -1.40
N ASP A 37 9.33 -12.13 -0.39
CA ASP A 37 8.29 -11.96 0.62
C ASP A 37 7.85 -10.50 0.73
N TRP A 38 6.71 -10.19 0.15
CA TRP A 38 6.10 -8.86 0.13
C TRP A 38 5.17 -8.61 1.32
N SER A 39 5.07 -9.51 2.27
CA SER A 39 4.10 -9.41 3.35
C SER A 39 4.24 -8.12 4.16
N THR A 40 5.48 -7.68 4.46
CA THR A 40 5.74 -6.41 5.15
C THR A 40 5.31 -5.20 4.34
N PHE A 41 5.55 -5.20 3.02
CA PHE A 41 5.06 -4.17 2.11
C PHE A 41 3.52 -4.12 2.11
N PHE A 42 2.88 -5.27 2.00
CA PHE A 42 1.41 -5.36 1.99
C PHE A 42 0.78 -4.90 3.30
N GLN A 43 1.42 -5.12 4.46
CA GLN A 43 0.97 -4.54 5.72
C GLN A 43 0.94 -3.01 5.67
N GLY A 44 2.02 -2.38 5.18
CA GLY A 44 2.08 -0.94 4.97
C GLY A 44 1.03 -0.45 3.96
N LEU A 45 0.83 -1.19 2.87
CA LEU A 45 -0.19 -0.89 1.87
C LEU A 45 -1.61 -0.97 2.46
N GLY A 46 -1.86 -1.91 3.39
CA GLY A 46 -3.12 -2.01 4.12
C GLY A 46 -3.41 -0.79 4.99
N VAL A 47 -2.39 -0.26 5.68
CA VAL A 47 -2.50 0.99 6.45
C VAL A 47 -2.84 2.16 5.50
N TRP A 48 -2.10 2.29 4.41
CA TRP A 48 -2.36 3.32 3.39
C TRP A 48 -3.78 3.19 2.81
N PHE A 49 -4.23 1.98 2.47
CA PHE A 49 -5.57 1.73 1.95
C PHE A 49 -6.67 2.21 2.93
N LYS A 50 -6.56 1.84 4.21
CA LYS A 50 -7.51 2.26 5.26
C LYS A 50 -7.59 3.78 5.38
N ALA A 51 -6.46 4.47 5.33
CA ALA A 51 -6.39 5.92 5.34
C ALA A 51 -7.09 6.53 4.11
N ARG A 52 -6.82 6.04 2.89
CA ARG A 52 -7.46 6.51 1.66
C ARG A 52 -8.98 6.28 1.67
N MET A 53 -9.44 5.15 2.19
CA MET A 53 -10.87 4.91 2.37
C MET A 53 -11.47 5.89 3.38
N GLY A 54 -10.79 6.17 4.48
CA GLY A 54 -11.21 7.19 5.45
C GLY A 54 -11.39 8.57 4.81
N GLU A 55 -10.45 9.00 3.97
CA GLU A 55 -10.53 10.24 3.21
C GLU A 55 -11.70 10.24 2.20
N ALA A 56 -11.91 9.13 1.49
CA ALA A 56 -13.02 9.00 0.54
C ALA A 56 -14.38 9.19 1.24
N PHE A 57 -14.58 8.55 2.39
CA PHE A 57 -15.80 8.72 3.17
C PHE A 57 -15.93 10.10 3.80
N GLY A 58 -14.83 10.68 4.28
CA GLY A 58 -14.82 12.02 4.86
C GLY A 58 -15.10 13.14 3.86
N SER A 59 -14.68 12.94 2.62
CA SER A 59 -14.85 13.89 1.51
C SER A 59 -16.01 13.58 0.58
N GLU A 60 -16.86 12.62 0.93
CA GLU A 60 -17.98 12.16 0.10
C GLU A 60 -17.56 11.83 -1.35
N GLY A 61 -16.41 11.14 -1.47
CA GLY A 61 -15.84 10.69 -2.74
C GLY A 61 -14.90 11.68 -3.42
N SER A 62 -14.85 12.95 -3.02
CA SER A 62 -14.00 13.96 -3.69
C SER A 62 -12.52 13.56 -3.68
N ALA A 63 -12.01 13.01 -2.59
CA ALA A 63 -10.64 12.53 -2.49
C ALA A 63 -10.37 11.30 -3.38
N SER A 64 -11.40 10.50 -3.70
CA SER A 64 -11.30 9.32 -4.58
C SER A 64 -11.57 9.61 -6.05
N GLY A 65 -11.50 10.88 -6.47
CA GLY A 65 -11.54 11.26 -7.87
C GLY A 65 -12.93 11.65 -8.41
N GLY A 66 -13.89 11.94 -7.54
CA GLY A 66 -15.17 12.51 -7.89
C GLY A 66 -16.17 12.47 -6.75
N LYS A 67 -16.82 13.59 -6.47
CA LYS A 67 -17.88 13.68 -5.48
C LYS A 67 -18.96 12.63 -5.77
N TRP A 68 -19.42 11.94 -4.73
CA TRP A 68 -20.53 11.00 -4.85
C TRP A 68 -21.83 11.73 -5.20
N ALA A 69 -22.69 11.06 -5.98
CA ALA A 69 -23.99 11.61 -6.34
C ALA A 69 -24.80 11.97 -5.09
N ASP A 70 -25.45 13.10 -5.14
CA ASP A 70 -26.27 13.58 -4.03
C ASP A 70 -27.42 12.61 -3.70
N LEU A 71 -27.93 12.68 -2.47
CA LEU A 71 -29.11 11.94 -2.06
C LEU A 71 -30.35 12.53 -2.74
N THR A 72 -31.37 11.70 -2.96
CA THR A 72 -32.67 12.24 -3.38
C THR A 72 -33.20 13.18 -2.28
N PRO A 73 -33.93 14.26 -2.64
CA PRO A 73 -34.41 15.24 -1.65
C PRO A 73 -35.19 14.60 -0.50
N ALA A 74 -36.06 13.65 -0.81
CA ALA A 74 -36.85 12.93 0.22
C ALA A 74 -35.96 12.13 1.19
N TYR A 75 -34.95 11.40 0.66
CA TYR A 75 -34.05 10.65 1.51
C TYR A 75 -33.09 11.55 2.28
N ALA A 76 -32.66 12.66 1.70
CA ALA A 76 -31.83 13.64 2.38
C ALA A 76 -32.57 14.25 3.61
N ALA A 77 -33.83 14.64 3.44
CA ALA A 77 -34.65 15.16 4.52
C ALA A 77 -34.85 14.12 5.64
N TRP A 78 -35.25 12.90 5.29
CA TRP A 78 -35.40 11.80 6.25
C TRP A 78 -34.09 11.51 7.00
N LYS A 79 -32.96 11.49 6.27
CA LYS A 79 -31.64 11.24 6.88
C LYS A 79 -31.22 12.36 7.83
N GLN A 80 -31.49 13.62 7.47
CA GLN A 80 -31.18 14.76 8.33
C GLN A 80 -32.00 14.73 9.64
N GLU A 81 -33.24 14.28 9.57
CA GLU A 81 -34.11 14.14 10.75
C GLU A 81 -33.61 13.01 11.67
N HIS A 82 -33.29 11.83 11.11
CA HIS A 82 -32.98 10.64 11.92
C HIS A 82 -31.50 10.48 12.24
N TYR A 83 -30.60 11.04 11.41
CA TYR A 83 -29.13 10.91 11.50
C TYR A 83 -28.46 12.24 11.17
N PRO A 84 -28.69 13.30 11.93
CA PRO A 84 -28.19 14.64 11.64
C PRO A 84 -26.66 14.66 11.54
N GLY A 85 -26.13 15.43 10.58
CA GLY A 85 -24.70 15.62 10.37
C GLY A 85 -23.94 14.41 9.80
N ARG A 86 -24.61 13.30 9.43
CA ARG A 86 -23.95 12.15 8.82
C ARG A 86 -23.71 12.38 7.33
N PRO A 87 -22.45 12.28 6.83
CA PRO A 87 -22.13 12.47 5.42
C PRO A 87 -22.72 11.35 4.52
N ILE A 88 -22.73 11.57 3.21
CA ILE A 88 -23.14 10.55 2.23
C ILE A 88 -22.30 9.29 2.44
N GLY A 89 -22.94 8.11 2.33
CA GLY A 89 -22.26 6.81 2.55
C GLY A 89 -22.14 6.41 4.03
N VAL A 90 -22.48 7.30 4.96
CA VAL A 90 -22.46 7.02 6.39
C VAL A 90 -23.87 7.16 6.97
N LEU A 91 -24.54 6.05 7.24
CA LEU A 91 -25.80 6.02 7.98
C LEU A 91 -25.53 5.55 9.42
N THR A 92 -25.29 4.26 9.61
CA THR A 92 -24.88 3.67 10.90
C THR A 92 -23.36 3.67 11.08
N GLY A 93 -22.61 3.90 10.02
CA GLY A 93 -21.16 3.77 9.98
C GLY A 93 -20.65 2.36 9.58
N ALA A 94 -21.53 1.38 9.45
CA ALA A 94 -21.13 -0.01 9.17
C ALA A 94 -20.34 -0.14 7.87
N LEU A 95 -20.78 0.51 6.78
CA LEU A 95 -20.05 0.49 5.50
C LEU A 95 -18.66 1.15 5.62
N ARG A 96 -18.58 2.32 6.23
CA ARG A 96 -17.30 2.99 6.48
C ARG A 96 -16.39 2.10 7.33
N SER A 97 -16.88 1.57 8.42
CA SER A 97 -16.14 0.68 9.32
C SER A 97 -15.56 -0.53 8.58
N SER A 98 -16.38 -1.18 7.73
CA SER A 98 -15.94 -2.33 6.93
C SER A 98 -14.91 -2.02 5.82
N MET A 99 -14.62 -0.75 5.58
CA MET A 99 -13.60 -0.31 4.59
C MET A 99 -12.38 0.33 5.25
N THR A 100 -12.48 0.73 6.52
CA THR A 100 -11.42 1.46 7.23
C THR A 100 -10.78 0.69 8.37
N GLY A 101 -10.94 -0.63 8.40
CA GLY A 101 -10.28 -1.50 9.39
C GLY A 101 -11.11 -1.78 10.64
N GLY A 102 -12.40 -1.39 10.67
CA GLY A 102 -13.31 -1.69 11.77
C GLY A 102 -14.13 -2.96 11.56
N SER A 103 -15.28 -3.04 12.24
CA SER A 103 -16.16 -4.22 12.12
C SER A 103 -16.58 -4.49 10.67
N GLY A 104 -16.43 -5.75 10.24
CA GLY A 104 -16.72 -6.18 8.88
C GLY A 104 -15.61 -5.90 7.87
N TYR A 105 -14.47 -5.39 8.29
CA TYR A 105 -13.25 -5.31 7.45
C TYR A 105 -12.58 -6.68 7.37
N SER A 106 -11.99 -6.97 6.22
CA SER A 106 -11.15 -8.15 5.99
C SER A 106 -9.82 -7.75 5.38
N GLU A 107 -8.77 -8.35 5.87
CA GLU A 107 -7.42 -8.20 5.35
C GLU A 107 -6.78 -9.59 5.25
N THR A 108 -6.37 -9.95 4.05
CA THR A 108 -5.64 -11.21 3.80
C THR A 108 -4.33 -10.87 3.13
N ILE A 109 -3.24 -11.25 3.77
CA ILE A 109 -1.87 -11.00 3.29
C ILE A 109 -1.15 -12.33 3.17
N THR A 110 -0.53 -12.55 2.02
CA THR A 110 0.41 -13.63 1.74
C THR A 110 1.76 -13.05 1.33
N LYS A 111 2.74 -13.91 1.05
CA LYS A 111 4.04 -13.46 0.52
C LYS A 111 3.97 -12.72 -0.81
N THR A 112 2.96 -13.03 -1.63
CA THR A 112 2.89 -12.55 -3.02
C THR A 112 1.59 -11.84 -3.36
N SER A 113 0.65 -11.75 -2.42
CA SER A 113 -0.64 -11.10 -2.66
C SER A 113 -1.22 -10.49 -1.40
N ALA A 114 -2.05 -9.47 -1.58
CA ALA A 114 -2.85 -8.92 -0.50
C ALA A 114 -4.26 -8.57 -1.01
N SER A 115 -5.24 -8.73 -0.14
CA SER A 115 -6.62 -8.32 -0.36
C SER A 115 -7.10 -7.51 0.83
N PHE A 116 -7.71 -6.36 0.55
CA PHE A 116 -8.22 -5.43 1.55
C PHE A 116 -9.64 -5.04 1.22
N GLY A 117 -10.51 -4.95 2.22
CA GLY A 117 -11.85 -4.45 2.02
C GLY A 117 -12.89 -5.08 2.93
N MET A 118 -14.11 -5.10 2.43
CA MET A 118 -15.25 -5.61 3.17
C MET A 118 -15.28 -7.13 3.19
N SER A 119 -15.42 -7.71 4.38
CA SER A 119 -15.60 -9.15 4.59
C SER A 119 -16.89 -9.65 3.94
N ASP A 120 -16.86 -10.89 3.45
CA ASP A 120 -18.04 -11.56 2.91
C ASP A 120 -19.16 -11.73 3.95
N SER A 121 -18.82 -11.86 5.22
CA SER A 121 -19.74 -11.93 6.35
C SER A 121 -20.23 -10.56 6.85
N SER A 122 -19.75 -9.46 6.26
CA SER A 122 -20.14 -8.11 6.70
C SER A 122 -21.62 -7.85 6.46
N LYS A 123 -22.32 -7.43 7.51
CA LYS A 123 -23.71 -6.97 7.42
C LYS A 123 -23.90 -5.75 6.50
N ALA A 124 -22.80 -5.03 6.22
CA ALA A 124 -22.81 -3.90 5.30
C ALA A 124 -22.69 -4.31 3.82
N LYS A 125 -22.39 -5.59 3.50
CA LYS A 125 -22.12 -6.04 2.14
C LYS A 125 -23.27 -5.77 1.16
N PRO A 126 -24.53 -6.12 1.42
CA PRO A 126 -25.63 -5.84 0.50
C PRO A 126 -25.79 -4.35 0.23
N TYR A 127 -25.71 -3.53 1.27
CA TYR A 127 -25.77 -2.07 1.15
C TYR A 127 -24.56 -1.51 0.40
N GLY A 128 -23.37 -2.02 0.66
CA GLY A 128 -22.12 -1.61 0.01
C GLY A 128 -22.11 -1.87 -1.48
N VAL A 129 -22.62 -3.02 -1.93
CA VAL A 129 -22.76 -3.36 -3.35
C VAL A 129 -23.70 -2.36 -4.01
N HIS A 130 -24.93 -2.22 -3.49
CA HIS A 130 -25.91 -1.28 -4.03
C HIS A 130 -25.45 0.19 -3.99
N PHE A 131 -24.75 0.58 -2.94
CA PHE A 131 -24.16 1.93 -2.84
C PHE A 131 -23.11 2.16 -3.93
N SER A 132 -22.26 1.16 -4.19
CA SER A 132 -21.15 1.25 -5.17
C SER A 132 -21.62 1.36 -6.64
N GLU A 133 -22.83 0.91 -6.96
CA GLU A 133 -23.42 1.05 -8.31
C GLU A 133 -23.57 2.53 -8.71
N ARG A 134 -23.94 3.39 -7.77
CA ARG A 134 -24.17 4.83 -8.01
C ARG A 134 -23.06 5.72 -7.47
N ARG A 135 -22.32 5.23 -6.51
CA ARG A 135 -21.27 5.96 -5.76
C ARG A 135 -20.05 5.06 -5.58
N PRO A 136 -19.15 4.98 -6.57
CA PRO A 136 -18.04 4.04 -6.53
C PRO A 136 -17.10 4.35 -5.35
N VAL A 137 -17.15 3.49 -4.33
CA VAL A 137 -16.31 3.59 -3.13
C VAL A 137 -14.88 3.19 -3.45
N LEU A 138 -14.71 2.11 -4.24
CA LEU A 138 -13.40 1.54 -4.61
C LEU A 138 -12.86 2.14 -5.92
N ARG A 139 -13.10 3.41 -6.16
CA ARG A 139 -12.47 4.07 -7.30
C ARG A 139 -11.01 4.35 -6.98
N MET A 140 -10.12 3.85 -7.84
CA MET A 140 -8.68 4.13 -7.74
C MET A 140 -8.33 5.30 -8.67
N PRO A 141 -8.29 6.55 -8.17
CA PRO A 141 -7.88 7.68 -9.00
C PRO A 141 -6.40 7.58 -9.36
N ALA A 142 -5.99 8.18 -10.47
CA ALA A 142 -4.60 8.16 -10.92
C ALA A 142 -3.61 8.68 -9.86
N LYS A 143 -4.05 9.62 -9.01
CA LYS A 143 -3.26 10.10 -7.86
C LYS A 143 -2.91 8.95 -6.90
N TRP A 144 -3.88 8.14 -6.51
CA TRP A 144 -3.65 7.02 -5.60
C TRP A 144 -2.80 5.93 -6.25
N GLY A 145 -3.00 5.68 -7.56
CA GLY A 145 -2.12 4.77 -8.31
C GLY A 145 -0.66 5.21 -8.26
N ARG A 146 -0.38 6.51 -8.48
CA ARG A 146 0.98 7.05 -8.37
C ARG A 146 1.53 6.98 -6.94
N GLU A 147 0.71 7.20 -5.92
CA GLU A 147 1.12 7.05 -4.53
C GLU A 147 1.49 5.60 -4.21
N ALA A 148 0.68 4.63 -4.64
CA ALA A 148 0.98 3.21 -4.46
C ALA A 148 2.26 2.79 -5.19
N GLN A 149 2.48 3.27 -6.44
CA GLN A 149 3.73 3.05 -7.17
C GLN A 149 4.94 3.64 -6.44
N LYS A 150 4.80 4.84 -5.88
CA LYS A 150 5.87 5.46 -5.08
C LYS A 150 6.19 4.65 -3.83
N LEU A 151 5.19 4.18 -3.11
CA LEU A 151 5.39 3.30 -1.95
C LEU A 151 6.11 2.00 -2.34
N THR A 152 5.73 1.39 -3.46
CA THR A 152 6.39 0.19 -4.00
C THR A 152 7.86 0.46 -4.30
N HIS A 153 8.16 1.56 -4.99
CA HIS A 153 9.52 1.93 -5.35
C HIS A 153 10.38 2.24 -4.11
N GLU A 154 9.84 2.98 -3.13
CA GLU A 154 10.53 3.27 -1.87
C GLU A 154 10.84 1.99 -1.09
N TRP A 155 9.90 1.04 -1.06
CA TRP A 155 10.13 -0.26 -0.43
C TRP A 155 11.21 -1.08 -1.14
N LEU A 156 11.19 -1.18 -2.47
CA LEU A 156 12.21 -1.88 -3.24
C LEU A 156 13.61 -1.29 -3.03
N ILE A 157 13.72 0.05 -2.97
CA ILE A 157 14.98 0.72 -2.66
C ILE A 157 15.44 0.41 -1.23
N ALA A 158 14.51 0.39 -0.27
CA ALA A 158 14.85 0.07 1.12
C ALA A 158 15.35 -1.38 1.26
N GLU A 159 14.72 -2.33 0.58
CA GLU A 159 15.18 -3.73 0.54
C GLU A 159 16.56 -3.85 -0.15
N ALA A 160 16.76 -3.18 -1.27
CA ALA A 160 18.05 -3.14 -1.94
C ALA A 160 19.16 -2.56 -1.04
N ARG A 161 18.87 -1.47 -0.33
CA ARG A 161 19.81 -0.85 0.62
C ARG A 161 20.04 -1.72 1.85
N GLY A 162 18.99 -2.34 2.39
CA GLY A 162 19.08 -3.26 3.52
C GLY A 162 19.92 -4.50 3.19
N SER A 163 19.83 -5.00 1.95
CA SER A 163 20.68 -6.09 1.48
C SER A 163 22.15 -5.65 1.19
N MET A 164 22.37 -4.36 0.98
CA MET A 164 23.71 -3.77 0.75
C MET A 164 24.39 -3.32 2.05
N HIS A 165 23.64 -3.06 3.13
CA HIS A 165 24.18 -2.62 4.42
C HIS A 165 23.83 -3.67 5.50
N ILE A 166 24.84 -4.17 6.17
CA ILE A 166 24.66 -4.99 7.38
C ILE A 166 24.21 -4.02 8.49
N GLY A 167 22.89 -3.89 8.73
CA GLY A 167 22.37 -3.11 9.86
C GLY A 167 21.30 -2.04 9.55
N GLY A 168 20.62 -2.07 8.41
CA GLY A 168 19.55 -1.11 8.08
C GLY A 168 18.17 -1.57 8.57
N SER A 169 17.48 -0.72 9.33
CA SER A 169 16.06 -0.89 9.67
C SER A 169 15.21 -0.79 8.40
N GLY A 170 14.51 -1.88 8.07
CA GLY A 170 13.67 -1.98 6.90
C GLY A 170 12.48 -1.00 6.89
N PHE A 171 11.68 -1.06 5.85
CA PHE A 171 10.52 -0.23 5.49
C PHE A 171 9.58 0.19 6.65
N ALA A 172 9.49 -0.58 7.74
CA ALA A 172 8.75 -0.20 8.95
C ALA A 172 9.15 1.17 9.53
N GLY A 173 10.40 1.61 9.29
CA GLY A 173 10.88 2.93 9.67
C GLY A 173 10.35 4.06 8.78
N VAL A 174 10.13 3.80 7.50
CA VAL A 174 9.69 4.80 6.51
C VAL A 174 8.21 5.17 6.72
N VAL A 175 7.38 4.18 7.04
CA VAL A 175 5.94 4.41 7.32
C VAL A 175 5.76 5.19 8.62
N ARG A 176 6.49 4.82 9.70
CA ARG A 176 6.41 5.52 10.99
C ARG A 176 6.93 6.96 10.94
N ALA A 177 7.96 7.24 10.15
CA ALA A 177 8.49 8.60 10.02
C ALA A 177 7.50 9.56 9.33
N ARG A 178 6.59 9.05 8.49
CA ARG A 178 5.55 9.84 7.83
C ARG A 178 4.32 10.10 8.71
N GLU A 179 4.00 9.19 9.61
CA GLU A 179 2.92 9.38 10.59
C GLU A 179 3.29 10.39 11.68
N ALA A 180 4.57 10.54 11.99
CA ALA A 180 5.08 11.48 13.00
C ALA A 180 5.29 12.91 12.47
N GLY A 181 5.19 13.14 11.16
CA GLY A 181 5.43 14.43 10.51
C GLY A 181 4.19 15.06 9.82
N ALA A 182 2.98 14.57 10.13
CA ALA A 182 1.72 15.09 9.59
C ALA A 182 0.86 15.74 10.67
#